data_327f516d6b7091981630baf883522b5c
#
_entry.id   327f516d6b7091981630baf883522b5c
#
_cell.length_a   1.000
_cell.length_b   1.000
_cell.length_c   1.000
_cell.angle_alpha   90.00
_cell.angle_beta   90.00
_cell.angle_gamma   90.00
#
_symmetry.space_group_name_H-M   'P 1'
#
loop_
_entity.id
_entity.type
_entity.pdbx_description
1 polymer ?
#
loop_
_entity_poly.entity_id
_entity_poly.type
_entity_poly.pdbx_seq_one_letter_code
_entity_poly.pdbx_strand_id
1 'polypeptide(L)'
;MTPAEIGDVFEKWNKGVLDSFLIEITRDILRYNDDDGTALLEKILDAAGQKGTGKWTAINALDLGMPVTLIGEAVFGRCLSSLKDERIRASKVLKGPEPDFKGDRQEFINNLEQALYASKIISYAQGFMLIQEVSSLHQLNYPFLECH
;
A
#
# COMPACT_ATOMS: atom_id res chain seq x y z
N MET A 1 -7.94 15.13 -9.68
CA MET A 1 -8.78 13.98 -10.09
C MET A 1 -9.86 13.80 -9.07
N THR A 2 -11.10 13.60 -9.52
CA THR A 2 -12.20 13.18 -8.66
C THR A 2 -12.04 11.71 -8.24
N PRO A 3 -12.71 11.25 -7.16
CA PRO A 3 -12.70 9.82 -6.80
C PRO A 3 -13.11 8.91 -7.96
N ALA A 4 -14.14 9.28 -8.73
CA ALA A 4 -14.58 8.51 -9.89
C ALA A 4 -13.51 8.40 -10.99
N GLU A 5 -12.83 9.50 -11.31
CA GLU A 5 -11.70 9.48 -12.28
C GLU A 5 -10.54 8.59 -11.80
N ILE A 6 -10.27 8.57 -10.50
CA ILE A 6 -9.27 7.65 -9.93
C ILE A 6 -9.77 6.21 -10.05
N GLY A 7 -11.06 5.97 -9.81
CA GLY A 7 -11.70 4.67 -10.01
C GLY A 7 -11.54 4.14 -11.45
N ASP A 8 -11.61 5.01 -12.46
CA ASP A 8 -11.39 4.64 -13.86
C ASP A 8 -9.93 4.21 -14.12
N VAL A 9 -8.96 4.84 -13.45
CA VAL A 9 -7.56 4.41 -13.49
C VAL A 9 -7.40 3.03 -12.88
N PHE A 10 -7.98 2.79 -11.70
CA PHE A 10 -7.93 1.48 -11.04
C PHE A 10 -8.62 0.38 -11.85
N GLU A 11 -9.73 0.70 -12.52
CA GLU A 11 -10.36 -0.26 -13.45
C GLU A 11 -9.44 -0.65 -14.59
N LYS A 12 -8.71 0.31 -15.16
CA LYS A 12 -7.73 0.04 -16.20
C LYS A 12 -6.60 -0.84 -15.69
N TRP A 13 -6.06 -0.53 -14.51
CA TRP A 13 -5.00 -1.30 -13.88
C TRP A 13 -5.42 -2.74 -13.54
N ASN A 14 -6.68 -2.93 -13.14
CA ASN A 14 -7.21 -4.26 -12.83
C ASN A 14 -7.37 -5.18 -14.06
N LYS A 15 -7.21 -4.65 -15.27
CA LYS A 15 -7.21 -5.42 -16.52
C LYS A 15 -5.79 -5.80 -16.98
N GLY A 16 -4.76 -5.43 -16.21
CA GLY A 16 -3.34 -5.60 -16.51
C GLY A 16 -2.56 -6.32 -15.42
N VAL A 17 -1.29 -6.01 -15.32
CA VAL A 17 -0.33 -6.63 -14.38
C VAL A 17 -0.64 -6.38 -12.90
N LEU A 18 -1.48 -5.40 -12.62
CA LEU A 18 -1.92 -5.07 -11.26
C LEU A 18 -3.22 -5.77 -10.86
N ASP A 19 -3.80 -6.61 -11.73
CA ASP A 19 -5.00 -7.38 -11.42
C ASP A 19 -4.92 -8.01 -10.04
N SER A 20 -5.86 -7.66 -9.20
CA SER A 20 -5.97 -8.20 -7.84
C SER A 20 -7.27 -7.75 -7.17
N PHE A 21 -7.73 -8.54 -6.21
CA PHE A 21 -8.86 -8.20 -5.37
C PHE A 21 -8.78 -6.78 -4.76
N LEU A 22 -7.59 -6.36 -4.29
CA LEU A 22 -7.43 -5.04 -3.67
C LEU A 22 -7.56 -3.91 -4.69
N ILE A 23 -7.07 -4.07 -5.91
CA ILE A 23 -7.24 -3.09 -6.99
C ILE A 23 -8.71 -3.01 -7.39
N GLU A 24 -9.40 -4.16 -7.46
CA GLU A 24 -10.83 -4.22 -7.78
C GLU A 24 -11.68 -3.48 -6.74
N ILE A 25 -11.56 -3.84 -5.46
CA ILE A 25 -12.35 -3.18 -4.41
C ILE A 25 -12.00 -1.70 -4.26
N THR A 26 -10.78 -1.28 -4.54
CA THR A 26 -10.39 0.14 -4.53
C THR A 26 -11.15 0.90 -5.62
N ARG A 27 -11.26 0.34 -6.83
CA ARG A 27 -12.12 0.88 -7.89
C ARG A 27 -13.56 1.06 -7.41
N ASP A 28 -14.12 0.05 -6.78
CA ASP A 28 -15.52 0.05 -6.36
C ASP A 28 -15.77 1.08 -5.24
N ILE A 29 -14.88 1.15 -4.26
CA ILE A 29 -14.92 2.16 -3.19
C ILE A 29 -14.85 3.57 -3.75
N LEU A 30 -13.97 3.82 -4.71
CA LEU A 30 -13.79 5.13 -5.33
C LEU A 30 -15.01 5.60 -6.14
N ARG A 31 -15.81 4.67 -6.65
CA ARG A 31 -17.03 4.94 -7.44
C ARG A 31 -18.31 4.92 -6.61
N TYR A 32 -18.24 4.49 -5.35
CA TYR A 32 -19.42 4.37 -4.51
C TYR A 32 -19.88 5.75 -4.01
N ASN A 33 -21.11 6.08 -4.30
CA ASN A 33 -21.76 7.30 -3.82
C ASN A 33 -22.72 6.97 -2.68
N ASP A 34 -22.81 7.89 -1.72
CA ASP A 34 -23.81 7.87 -0.67
C ASP A 34 -25.19 8.31 -1.19
N ASP A 35 -26.23 8.20 -0.38
CA ASP A 35 -27.60 8.54 -0.71
C ASP A 35 -27.79 10.01 -1.16
N ASP A 36 -26.91 10.91 -0.75
CA ASP A 36 -26.88 12.31 -1.16
C ASP A 36 -26.15 12.56 -2.50
N GLY A 37 -25.67 11.51 -3.16
CA GLY A 37 -24.94 11.57 -4.42
C GLY A 37 -23.47 11.97 -4.31
N THR A 38 -22.95 12.20 -3.10
CA THR A 38 -21.52 12.46 -2.89
C THR A 38 -20.71 11.17 -2.73
N ALA A 39 -19.43 11.19 -3.09
CA ALA A 39 -18.58 10.04 -2.90
C ALA A 39 -18.47 9.66 -1.40
N LEU A 40 -18.88 8.44 -1.04
CA LEU A 40 -18.83 7.98 0.35
C LEU A 40 -17.40 8.02 0.92
N LEU A 41 -16.39 7.84 0.09
CA LEU A 41 -14.97 7.93 0.47
C LEU A 41 -14.64 9.25 1.20
N GLU A 42 -15.23 10.38 0.79
CA GLU A 42 -14.99 11.69 1.39
C GLU A 42 -15.56 11.80 2.82
N LYS A 43 -16.46 10.90 3.21
CA LYS A 43 -17.09 10.86 4.54
C LYS A 43 -16.44 9.86 5.49
N ILE A 44 -15.55 9.00 4.99
CA ILE A 44 -14.88 7.99 5.79
C ILE A 44 -13.75 8.64 6.60
N LEU A 45 -13.63 8.25 7.87
CA LEU A 45 -12.56 8.72 8.74
C LEU A 45 -11.19 8.43 8.13
N ASP A 46 -10.40 9.47 7.88
CA ASP A 46 -9.01 9.37 7.44
C ASP A 46 -8.11 8.93 8.59
N ALA A 47 -8.21 7.66 8.97
CA ALA A 47 -7.33 7.04 9.95
C ALA A 47 -7.28 5.52 9.72
N ALA A 48 -6.10 4.95 9.73
CA ALA A 48 -5.89 3.51 9.67
C ALA A 48 -4.94 3.07 10.79
N GLY A 49 -4.96 1.79 11.15
CA GLY A 49 -4.05 1.23 12.14
C GLY A 49 -3.53 -0.14 11.69
N GLN A 50 -2.48 -0.61 12.30
CA GLN A 50 -1.96 -1.95 12.07
C GLN A 50 -2.75 -2.99 12.86
N LYS A 51 -2.92 -4.22 12.31
CA LYS A 51 -3.71 -5.29 12.93
C LYS A 51 -2.87 -6.41 13.58
N GLY A 52 -1.57 -6.42 13.35
CA GLY A 52 -0.67 -7.40 13.97
C GLY A 52 0.17 -8.20 12.98
N THR A 53 -0.34 -8.69 11.85
CA THR A 53 0.44 -9.52 10.90
C THR A 53 1.65 -8.79 10.33
N GLY A 54 1.49 -7.54 9.90
CA GLY A 54 2.62 -6.71 9.44
C GLY A 54 3.62 -6.42 10.56
N LYS A 55 3.13 -6.16 11.79
CA LYS A 55 4.00 -6.00 12.96
C LYS A 55 4.82 -7.25 13.22
N TRP A 56 4.19 -8.42 13.22
CA TRP A 56 4.91 -9.69 13.44
C TRP A 56 5.94 -9.94 12.33
N THR A 57 5.59 -9.65 11.08
CA THR A 57 6.54 -9.76 9.97
C THR A 57 7.76 -8.88 10.18
N ALA A 58 7.55 -7.62 10.58
CA ALA A 58 8.65 -6.68 10.84
C ALA A 58 9.52 -7.10 12.04
N ILE A 59 8.91 -7.57 13.15
CA ILE A 59 9.65 -8.07 14.32
C ILE A 59 10.50 -9.27 13.95
N ASN A 60 9.91 -10.29 13.32
CA ASN A 60 10.66 -11.48 12.91
C ASN A 60 11.79 -11.14 11.93
N ALA A 61 11.56 -10.21 11.03
CA ALA A 61 12.58 -9.76 10.08
C ALA A 61 13.76 -9.08 10.80
N LEU A 62 13.49 -8.26 11.82
CA LEU A 62 14.55 -7.65 12.64
C LEU A 62 15.31 -8.69 13.45
N ASP A 63 14.62 -9.65 14.06
CA ASP A 63 15.26 -10.74 14.83
C ASP A 63 16.17 -11.61 13.95
N LEU A 64 15.83 -11.76 12.68
CA LEU A 64 16.58 -12.57 11.71
C LEU A 64 17.55 -11.74 10.83
N GLY A 65 17.62 -10.42 11.01
CA GLY A 65 18.44 -9.54 10.18
C GLY A 65 18.00 -9.43 8.72
N MET A 66 16.71 -9.70 8.42
CA MET A 66 16.17 -9.70 7.06
C MET A 66 15.61 -8.33 6.66
N PRO A 67 15.96 -7.80 5.46
CA PRO A 67 15.50 -6.49 5.02
C PRO A 67 14.10 -6.54 4.42
N VAL A 68 13.07 -6.32 5.22
CA VAL A 68 11.66 -6.18 4.76
C VAL A 68 11.23 -4.72 4.72
N THR A 69 12.02 -3.88 4.11
CA THR A 69 11.88 -2.42 4.15
C THR A 69 10.53 -1.94 3.62
N LEU A 70 10.03 -2.47 2.51
CA LEU A 70 8.76 -2.07 1.93
C LEU A 70 7.58 -2.50 2.82
N ILE A 71 7.60 -3.73 3.33
CA ILE A 71 6.57 -4.23 4.26
C ILE A 71 6.61 -3.43 5.56
N GLY A 72 7.80 -3.15 6.10
CA GLY A 72 7.99 -2.35 7.30
C GLY A 72 7.45 -0.93 7.12
N GLU A 73 7.75 -0.27 6.01
CA GLU A 73 7.24 1.07 5.70
C GLU A 73 5.71 1.11 5.63
N ALA A 74 5.08 0.09 5.04
CA ALA A 74 3.62 -0.02 5.03
C ALA A 74 3.03 -0.13 6.45
N VAL A 75 3.71 -0.82 7.38
CA VAL A 75 3.29 -0.88 8.80
C VAL A 75 3.44 0.48 9.46
N PHE A 76 4.57 1.16 9.28
CA PHE A 76 4.81 2.48 9.87
C PHE A 76 3.90 3.55 9.27
N GLY A 77 3.63 3.50 7.97
CA GLY A 77 2.65 4.38 7.33
C GLY A 77 1.25 4.23 7.95
N ARG A 78 0.83 3.02 8.29
CA ARG A 78 -0.43 2.79 9.01
C ARG A 78 -0.39 3.28 10.46
N CYS A 79 0.74 3.13 11.15
CA CYS A 79 0.93 3.72 12.49
C CYS A 79 0.82 5.24 12.45
N LEU A 80 1.47 5.88 11.49
CA LEU A 80 1.38 7.34 11.29
C LEU A 80 -0.06 7.77 10.97
N SER A 81 -0.76 7.02 10.13
CA SER A 81 -2.16 7.28 9.80
C SER A 81 -3.08 7.24 11.02
N SER A 82 -2.80 6.39 12.02
CA SER A 82 -3.59 6.32 13.25
C SER A 82 -3.47 7.55 14.15
N LEU A 83 -2.41 8.36 13.99
CA LEU A 83 -2.15 9.57 14.76
C LEU A 83 -2.90 10.80 14.18
N LYS A 84 -4.21 10.67 13.98
CA LYS A 84 -5.04 11.66 13.29
C LYS A 84 -4.93 13.06 13.91
N ASP A 85 -5.07 13.16 15.23
CA ASP A 85 -5.03 14.44 15.94
C ASP A 85 -3.65 15.11 15.83
N GLU A 86 -2.59 14.31 15.89
CA GLU A 86 -1.21 14.79 15.69
C GLU A 86 -1.01 15.33 14.28
N ARG A 87 -1.46 14.60 13.27
CA ARG A 87 -1.41 15.02 11.86
C ARG A 87 -2.17 16.34 11.65
N ILE A 88 -3.35 16.49 12.26
CA ILE A 88 -4.14 17.73 12.20
C ILE A 88 -3.40 18.89 12.88
N ARG A 89 -2.76 18.67 14.03
CA ARG A 89 -1.96 19.72 14.68
C ARG A 89 -0.76 20.12 13.81
N ALA A 90 -0.03 19.12 13.31
CA ALA A 90 1.14 19.34 12.47
C ALA A 90 0.78 20.12 11.18
N SER A 91 -0.33 19.79 10.53
CA SER A 91 -0.76 20.44 9.28
C SER A 91 -1.04 21.96 9.43
N LYS A 92 -1.29 22.43 10.65
CA LYS A 92 -1.52 23.85 10.93
C LYS A 92 -0.21 24.65 11.10
N VAL A 93 0.90 23.98 11.31
CA VAL A 93 2.20 24.59 11.64
C VAL A 93 3.23 24.33 10.56
N LEU A 94 3.25 23.10 10.03
CA LEU A 94 4.21 22.68 9.03
C LEU A 94 3.72 23.07 7.63
N LYS A 95 4.60 23.69 6.85
CA LYS A 95 4.34 23.95 5.43
C LYS A 95 4.64 22.67 4.64
N GLY A 96 3.63 22.17 3.95
CA GLY A 96 3.78 21.08 2.96
C GLY A 96 4.30 21.62 1.62
N PRO A 97 4.57 20.71 0.67
CA PRO A 97 4.86 21.11 -0.71
C PRO A 97 3.65 21.80 -1.34
N GLU A 98 3.90 22.69 -2.30
CA GLU A 98 2.82 23.31 -3.06
C GLU A 98 2.09 22.22 -3.87
N PRO A 99 0.74 22.13 -3.74
CA PRO A 99 -0.05 21.07 -4.38
C PRO A 99 -0.32 21.36 -5.86
N ASP A 100 0.65 21.94 -6.58
CA ASP A 100 0.52 22.32 -7.99
C ASP A 100 1.34 21.38 -8.88
N PHE A 101 0.68 20.35 -9.40
CA PHE A 101 1.28 19.42 -10.33
C PHE A 101 1.29 20.01 -11.74
N LYS A 102 2.51 20.26 -12.29
CA LYS A 102 2.75 20.88 -13.61
C LYS A 102 3.18 19.89 -14.70
N GLY A 103 3.26 18.60 -14.38
CA GLY A 103 3.66 17.55 -15.31
C GLY A 103 2.54 17.03 -16.20
N ASP A 104 2.89 16.13 -17.13
CA ASP A 104 1.90 15.37 -17.88
C ASP A 104 1.16 14.38 -16.99
N ARG A 105 -0.16 14.51 -16.94
CA ARG A 105 -1.03 13.70 -16.07
C ARG A 105 -0.99 12.22 -16.45
N GLN A 106 -0.98 11.91 -17.76
CA GLN A 106 -1.01 10.54 -18.22
C GLN A 106 0.33 9.84 -17.95
N GLU A 107 1.42 10.54 -18.18
CA GLU A 107 2.76 10.05 -17.85
C GLU A 107 2.88 9.77 -16.34
N PHE A 108 2.38 10.66 -15.50
CA PHE A 108 2.37 10.47 -14.05
C PHE A 108 1.58 9.22 -13.64
N ILE A 109 0.39 9.02 -14.21
CA ILE A 109 -0.44 7.82 -13.95
C ILE A 109 0.28 6.54 -14.40
N ASN A 110 0.93 6.56 -15.56
CA ASN A 110 1.71 5.43 -16.07
C ASN A 110 2.91 5.11 -15.16
N ASN A 111 3.61 6.14 -14.68
CA ASN A 111 4.71 5.97 -13.74
C ASN A 111 4.24 5.42 -12.38
N LEU A 112 3.07 5.83 -11.90
CA LEU A 112 2.44 5.24 -10.70
C LEU A 112 2.09 3.77 -10.88
N GLU A 113 1.56 3.37 -12.03
CA GLU A 113 1.28 1.98 -12.34
C GLU A 113 2.55 1.12 -12.26
N GLN A 114 3.63 1.59 -12.87
CA GLN A 114 4.92 0.89 -12.84
C GLN A 114 5.51 0.84 -11.43
N ALA A 115 5.44 1.94 -10.67
CA ALA A 115 5.91 1.99 -9.30
C ALA A 115 5.13 1.02 -8.39
N LEU A 116 3.81 0.94 -8.56
CA LEU A 116 2.96 0.03 -7.80
C LEU A 116 3.25 -1.44 -8.17
N TYR A 117 3.49 -1.72 -9.46
CA TYR A 117 3.88 -3.05 -9.92
C TYR A 117 5.24 -3.47 -9.36
N ALA A 118 6.24 -2.60 -9.42
CA ALA A 118 7.54 -2.85 -8.82
C ALA A 118 7.43 -3.09 -7.30
N SER A 119 6.62 -2.29 -6.60
CA SER A 119 6.37 -2.46 -5.16
C SER A 119 5.70 -3.80 -4.85
N LYS A 120 4.76 -4.25 -5.69
CA LYS A 120 4.12 -5.57 -5.58
C LYS A 120 5.17 -6.69 -5.66
N ILE A 121 6.05 -6.65 -6.65
CA ILE A 121 7.13 -7.65 -6.83
C ILE A 121 8.06 -7.64 -5.61
N ILE A 122 8.51 -6.47 -5.18
CA ILE A 122 9.43 -6.33 -4.05
C ILE A 122 8.80 -6.83 -2.75
N SER A 123 7.52 -6.54 -2.50
CA SER A 123 6.84 -7.04 -1.29
C SER A 123 6.79 -8.56 -1.24
N TYR A 124 6.49 -9.21 -2.36
CA TYR A 124 6.55 -10.68 -2.44
C TYR A 124 7.96 -11.21 -2.23
N ALA A 125 8.95 -10.61 -2.88
CA ALA A 125 10.36 -11.01 -2.72
C ALA A 125 10.80 -10.90 -1.25
N GLN A 126 10.51 -9.80 -0.58
CA GLN A 126 10.82 -9.62 0.85
C GLN A 126 10.13 -10.67 1.73
N GLY A 127 8.85 -10.96 1.46
CA GLY A 127 8.11 -11.99 2.17
C GLY A 127 8.72 -13.40 1.98
N PHE A 128 9.04 -13.76 0.75
CA PHE A 128 9.67 -15.07 0.45
C PHE A 128 11.07 -15.19 1.06
N MET A 129 11.88 -14.14 1.01
CA MET A 129 13.20 -14.13 1.67
C MET A 129 13.08 -14.38 3.16
N LEU A 130 12.13 -13.74 3.84
CA LEU A 130 11.91 -13.96 5.27
C LEU A 130 11.45 -15.40 5.55
N ILE A 131 10.52 -15.95 4.76
CA ILE A 131 10.05 -17.33 4.90
C ILE A 131 11.21 -18.31 4.69
N GLN A 132 12.06 -18.06 3.71
CA GLN A 132 13.24 -18.90 3.43
C GLN A 132 14.20 -18.92 4.63
N GLU A 133 14.49 -17.76 5.24
CA GLU A 133 15.37 -17.66 6.39
C GLU A 133 14.80 -18.41 7.60
N VAL A 134 13.51 -18.21 7.93
CA VAL A 134 12.81 -18.95 8.98
C VAL A 134 12.86 -20.46 8.72
N SER A 135 12.63 -20.87 7.47
CA SER A 135 12.65 -22.28 7.07
C SER A 135 14.02 -22.91 7.29
N SER A 136 15.08 -22.20 6.93
CA SER A 136 16.47 -22.64 7.11
C SER A 136 16.82 -22.78 8.59
N LEU A 137 16.43 -21.81 9.42
CA LEU A 137 16.70 -21.79 10.85
C LEU A 137 16.00 -22.95 11.59
N HIS A 138 14.76 -23.28 11.19
CA HIS A 138 13.96 -24.33 11.82
C HIS A 138 14.02 -25.68 11.11
N GLN A 139 14.88 -25.84 10.10
CA GLN A 139 15.01 -27.06 9.27
C GLN A 139 13.65 -27.52 8.69
N LEU A 140 12.78 -26.55 8.36
CA LEU A 140 11.48 -26.81 7.77
C LEU A 140 11.65 -27.01 6.26
N ASN A 141 11.23 -28.15 5.76
CA ASN A 141 11.29 -28.44 4.32
C ASN A 141 10.07 -27.87 3.62
N TYR A 142 10.15 -26.65 3.08
CA TYR A 142 9.10 -26.06 2.26
C TYR A 142 9.43 -26.29 0.77
N PRO A 143 8.73 -27.22 0.09
CA PRO A 143 9.01 -27.58 -1.30
C PRO A 143 8.79 -26.46 -2.33
N PHE A 144 8.23 -25.32 -1.93
CA PHE A 144 7.97 -24.16 -2.79
C PHE A 144 9.14 -23.17 -2.88
N LEU A 145 10.24 -23.37 -2.15
CA LEU A 145 11.37 -22.44 -2.12
C LEU A 145 12.52 -22.86 -3.04
N GLU A 146 12.42 -23.98 -3.71
CA GLU A 146 13.37 -24.43 -4.75
C GLU A 146 12.99 -23.83 -6.11
N CYS A 147 12.90 -22.52 -6.22
CA CYS A 147 12.90 -21.85 -7.52
C CYS A 147 14.36 -21.56 -7.91
N HIS A 148 14.86 -22.38 -8.84
CA HIS A 148 16.12 -22.18 -9.55
C HIS A 148 16.05 -20.98 -10.51
#